data_fb3b3b8ceb29f6f831a529285d10a342
#
_entry.id   fb3b3b8ceb29f6f831a529285d10a342
#
_cell.length_a   1.000
_cell.length_b   1.000
_cell.length_c   1.000
_cell.angle_alpha   90.00
_cell.angle_beta   90.00
_cell.angle_gamma   90.00
#
_symmetry.space_group_name_H-M   'P 1'
#
loop_
_entity.id
_entity.type
_entity.pdbx_description
1 polymer ?
#
loop_
_entity_poly.entity_id
_entity_poly.type
_entity_poly.pdbx_seq_one_letter_code
_entity_poly.pdbx_strand_id
1 'polypeptide(L)'
;MNKYIYSLITFFTILFCGCDENKQEFTLVGKIQGLNSDTIIAYYQTPDFKLDTIVAINEEFKYTFTPDTFTIFTLFLKNGNELPIFADKGQSVEIKGTIDDPIIKGTSENKLLAQILEHLKEIPENLIKQKVDSIIRTNNQSYTNLYPTTTLPVPHHCKVRQHARG
;
A
#
# COMPACT_ATOMS: atom_id res chain seq x y z
N MET A 1 -19.57 -45.07 -29.44
CA MET A 1 -19.49 -43.58 -29.36
C MET A 1 -19.28 -43.04 -27.98
N ASN A 2 -19.63 -43.77 -26.92
CA ASN A 2 -19.54 -43.21 -25.54
C ASN A 2 -18.14 -43.28 -24.84
N LYS A 3 -17.24 -44.16 -25.28
CA LYS A 3 -15.93 -44.31 -24.64
C LYS A 3 -15.00 -43.10 -24.84
N TYR A 4 -15.09 -42.41 -25.95
CA TYR A 4 -14.26 -41.23 -26.24
C TYR A 4 -14.76 -39.97 -25.53
N ILE A 5 -16.03 -39.88 -25.20
CA ILE A 5 -16.64 -38.78 -24.47
C ILE A 5 -16.13 -38.78 -23.03
N TYR A 6 -16.08 -39.93 -22.37
CA TYR A 6 -15.53 -40.05 -21.00
C TYR A 6 -14.04 -39.76 -20.95
N SER A 7 -13.27 -40.16 -21.96
CA SER A 7 -11.85 -39.82 -22.06
C SER A 7 -11.62 -38.32 -22.24
N LEU A 8 -12.44 -37.63 -23.00
CA LEU A 8 -12.35 -36.18 -23.20
C LEU A 8 -12.71 -35.39 -21.94
N ILE A 9 -13.74 -35.84 -21.21
CA ILE A 9 -14.16 -35.22 -19.94
C ILE A 9 -13.08 -35.38 -18.88
N THR A 10 -12.46 -36.55 -18.79
CA THR A 10 -11.38 -36.81 -17.80
C THR A 10 -10.12 -35.99 -18.09
N PHE A 11 -9.82 -35.76 -19.36
CA PHE A 11 -8.69 -34.93 -19.78
C PHE A 11 -8.91 -33.43 -19.46
N PHE A 12 -10.14 -32.96 -19.56
CA PHE A 12 -10.49 -31.56 -19.31
C PHE A 12 -10.47 -31.20 -17.81
N THR A 13 -10.74 -32.16 -16.91
CA THR A 13 -10.71 -31.94 -15.45
C THR A 13 -9.29 -31.81 -14.87
N ILE A 14 -8.27 -32.30 -15.57
CA ILE A 14 -6.86 -32.22 -15.09
C ILE A 14 -6.24 -30.83 -15.34
N LEU A 15 -6.82 -30.03 -16.21
CA LEU A 15 -6.28 -28.69 -16.55
C LEU A 15 -6.61 -27.60 -15.53
N PHE A 16 -7.41 -27.87 -14.50
CA PHE A 16 -7.76 -26.89 -13.47
C PHE A 16 -6.96 -27.02 -12.15
N CYS A 17 -6.05 -27.97 -12.05
CA CYS A 17 -5.17 -28.11 -10.89
C CYS A 17 -3.80 -27.45 -11.15
N GLY A 18 -3.73 -26.12 -11.06
CA GLY A 18 -2.47 -25.45 -11.27
C GLY A 18 -2.50 -23.95 -11.02
N CYS A 19 -2.85 -23.55 -9.82
CA CYS A 19 -2.38 -22.30 -9.24
C CYS A 19 -2.24 -22.48 -7.73
N ASP A 20 -1.15 -23.05 -7.33
CA ASP A 20 -0.69 -22.85 -5.96
C ASP A 20 -0.04 -21.45 -5.93
N GLU A 21 -0.90 -20.41 -5.85
CA GLU A 21 -0.44 -19.08 -5.51
C GLU A 21 0.33 -19.23 -4.21
N ASN A 22 1.56 -18.76 -4.20
CA ASN A 22 2.44 -18.84 -3.06
C ASN A 22 1.80 -18.05 -1.89
N LYS A 23 0.98 -18.74 -1.10
CA LYS A 23 0.16 -18.20 0.00
C LYS A 23 0.97 -17.44 1.07
N GLN A 24 2.27 -17.39 0.94
CA GLN A 24 3.20 -16.70 1.82
C GLN A 24 3.65 -15.35 1.25
N GLU A 25 3.48 -15.13 -0.06
CA GLU A 25 3.97 -13.94 -0.73
C GLU A 25 2.98 -12.78 -0.57
N PHE A 26 3.47 -11.62 -0.15
CA PHE A 26 2.75 -10.37 -0.25
C PHE A 26 2.89 -9.80 -1.66
N THR A 27 1.80 -9.29 -2.21
CA THR A 27 1.78 -8.68 -3.54
C THR A 27 1.27 -7.25 -3.47
N LEU A 28 2.06 -6.32 -3.98
CA LEU A 28 1.66 -4.95 -4.23
C LEU A 28 1.60 -4.71 -5.74
N VAL A 29 0.47 -4.23 -6.23
CA VAL A 29 0.31 -3.78 -7.61
C VAL A 29 -0.10 -2.32 -7.63
N GLY A 30 0.37 -1.58 -8.61
CA GLY A 30 0.01 -0.17 -8.75
C GLY A 30 -0.16 0.25 -10.19
N LYS A 31 -1.12 1.18 -10.38
CA LYS A 31 -1.28 1.96 -11.60
C LYS A 31 -1.51 3.41 -11.21
N ILE A 32 -0.47 4.21 -11.32
CA ILE A 32 -0.43 5.59 -10.83
C ILE A 32 -0.14 6.54 -12.00
N GLN A 33 -1.12 7.34 -12.36
CA GLN A 33 -0.97 8.34 -13.42
C GLN A 33 0.06 9.41 -13.02
N GLY A 34 0.94 9.75 -13.95
CA GLY A 34 2.03 10.70 -13.69
C GLY A 34 3.30 10.06 -13.14
N LEU A 35 3.31 8.75 -12.93
CA LEU A 35 4.47 7.98 -12.54
C LEU A 35 5.32 7.60 -13.78
N ASN A 36 5.77 8.56 -14.53
CA ASN A 36 6.43 8.40 -15.84
C ASN A 36 7.67 7.50 -15.79
N SER A 37 7.49 6.18 -15.97
CA SER A 37 8.57 5.17 -16.12
C SER A 37 9.69 5.28 -15.09
N ASP A 38 9.34 5.55 -13.86
CA ASP A 38 10.26 5.91 -12.81
C ASP A 38 10.50 4.78 -11.83
N THR A 39 11.50 4.98 -11.05
CA THR A 39 11.86 4.14 -9.93
C THR A 39 11.12 4.62 -8.68
N ILE A 40 10.41 3.71 -8.03
CA ILE A 40 9.83 3.89 -6.70
C ILE A 40 10.79 3.26 -5.69
N ILE A 41 11.07 3.94 -4.61
CA ILE A 41 11.86 3.38 -3.52
C ILE A 41 10.92 2.85 -2.45
N ALA A 42 11.03 1.57 -2.13
CA ALA A 42 10.39 0.97 -0.97
C ALA A 42 11.40 0.91 0.16
N TYR A 43 11.12 1.54 1.30
CA TYR A 43 12.00 1.48 2.45
C TYR A 43 11.30 0.91 3.68
N TYR A 44 12.06 0.13 4.43
CA TYR A 44 11.69 -0.55 5.66
C TYR A 44 12.50 0.03 6.80
N GLN A 45 11.86 0.22 7.95
CA GLN A 45 12.55 0.77 9.13
C GLN A 45 12.78 -0.28 10.22
N THR A 46 12.03 -1.36 10.19
CA THR A 46 12.07 -2.41 11.21
C THR A 46 11.96 -3.79 10.58
N PRO A 47 12.65 -4.84 11.09
CA PRO A 47 13.63 -4.77 12.20
C PRO A 47 14.93 -4.07 11.81
N ASP A 48 15.31 -4.12 10.51
CA ASP A 48 16.50 -3.50 9.96
C ASP A 48 16.12 -2.54 8.84
N PHE A 49 16.90 -1.48 8.70
CA PHE A 49 16.71 -0.55 7.60
C PHE A 49 17.07 -1.24 6.28
N LYS A 50 16.12 -1.29 5.36
CA LYS A 50 16.30 -1.87 4.04
C LYS A 50 15.69 -0.95 2.98
N LEU A 51 16.36 -0.86 1.84
CA LEU A 51 15.87 -0.19 0.64
C LEU A 51 15.71 -1.20 -0.47
N ASP A 52 14.54 -1.17 -1.12
CA ASP A 52 14.27 -1.88 -2.37
C ASP A 52 13.86 -0.89 -3.46
N THR A 53 14.11 -1.27 -4.69
CA THR A 53 13.80 -0.48 -5.87
C THR A 53 12.72 -1.18 -6.69
N ILE A 54 11.63 -0.47 -6.96
CA ILE A 54 10.52 -0.95 -7.77
C ILE A 54 10.53 -0.18 -9.09
N VAL A 55 10.58 -0.88 -10.22
CA VAL A 55 10.53 -0.27 -11.53
C VAL A 55 9.09 -0.18 -12.00
N ALA A 56 8.64 1.03 -12.33
CA ALA A 56 7.36 1.26 -12.97
C ALA A 56 7.55 1.34 -14.49
N ILE A 57 6.67 0.67 -15.24
CA ILE A 57 6.64 0.69 -16.69
C ILE A 57 5.24 1.11 -17.13
N ASN A 58 5.13 2.18 -17.91
CA ASN A 58 3.84 2.72 -18.35
C ASN A 58 2.88 2.99 -17.17
N GLU A 59 3.41 3.60 -16.12
CA GLU A 59 2.67 3.95 -14.90
C GLU A 59 2.22 2.74 -14.05
N GLU A 60 2.58 1.51 -14.45
CA GLU A 60 2.24 0.27 -13.77
C GLU A 60 3.47 -0.34 -13.09
N PHE A 61 3.27 -0.92 -11.91
CA PHE A 61 4.32 -1.66 -11.21
C PHE A 61 3.73 -2.85 -10.44
N LYS A 62 4.60 -3.82 -10.20
CA LYS A 62 4.32 -4.94 -9.31
C LYS A 62 5.54 -5.14 -8.40
N TYR A 63 5.26 -5.36 -7.12
CA TYR A 63 6.27 -5.67 -6.12
C TYR A 63 5.81 -6.83 -5.26
N THR A 64 6.65 -7.82 -5.11
CA THR A 64 6.36 -9.02 -4.33
C THR A 64 7.51 -9.35 -3.40
N PHE A 65 7.20 -9.80 -2.21
CA PHE A 65 8.16 -10.33 -1.25
C PHE A 65 7.44 -11.21 -0.24
N THR A 66 8.19 -12.04 0.48
CA THR A 66 7.66 -12.86 1.57
C THR A 66 8.01 -12.20 2.89
N PRO A 67 7.06 -11.57 3.59
CA PRO A 67 7.30 -11.01 4.91
C PRO A 67 7.46 -12.15 5.94
N ASP A 68 8.42 -12.02 6.85
CA ASP A 68 8.56 -12.98 7.95
C ASP A 68 7.41 -12.84 8.94
N THR A 69 7.06 -11.61 9.25
CA THR A 69 5.95 -11.20 10.11
C THR A 69 5.23 -10.03 9.47
N PHE A 70 4.14 -9.57 10.09
CA PHE A 70 3.52 -8.30 9.73
C PHE A 70 4.56 -7.19 9.61
N THR A 71 4.60 -6.55 8.46
CA THR A 71 5.65 -5.60 8.08
C THR A 71 5.04 -4.29 7.61
N ILE A 72 5.68 -3.19 7.98
CA ILE A 72 5.35 -1.86 7.48
C ILE A 72 6.51 -1.38 6.62
N PHE A 73 6.20 -0.96 5.41
CA PHE A 73 7.16 -0.30 4.53
C PHE A 73 6.54 0.92 3.88
N THR A 74 7.36 1.84 3.44
CA THR A 74 6.90 3.09 2.83
C THR A 74 7.40 3.17 1.40
N LEU A 75 6.50 3.49 0.48
CA LEU A 75 6.85 3.85 -0.89
C LEU A 75 7.17 5.34 -0.95
N PHE A 76 8.33 5.67 -1.45
CA PHE A 76 8.73 7.04 -1.75
C PHE A 76 8.56 7.31 -3.24
N LEU A 77 7.63 8.20 -3.57
CA LEU A 77 7.33 8.60 -4.93
C LEU A 77 8.15 9.82 -5.34
N LYS A 78 8.36 9.98 -6.64
CA LYS A 78 9.19 11.06 -7.21
C LYS A 78 8.74 12.48 -6.83
N ASN A 79 7.45 12.70 -6.61
CA ASN A 79 6.90 13.98 -6.16
C ASN A 79 7.15 14.27 -4.67
N GLY A 80 7.84 13.38 -3.96
CA GLY A 80 8.10 13.47 -2.53
C GLY A 80 7.00 12.90 -1.65
N ASN A 81 5.93 12.34 -2.23
CA ASN A 81 4.89 11.67 -1.45
C ASN A 81 5.40 10.35 -0.88
N GLU A 82 5.06 10.12 0.36
CA GLU A 82 5.33 8.91 1.10
C GLU A 82 4.04 8.13 1.35
N LEU A 83 4.00 6.87 0.91
CA LEU A 83 2.85 6.00 1.07
C LEU A 83 3.21 4.82 1.96
N PRO A 84 2.82 4.83 3.24
CA PRO A 84 3.01 3.69 4.11
C PRO A 84 2.05 2.55 3.71
N ILE A 85 2.58 1.34 3.70
CA ILE A 85 1.87 0.12 3.31
C ILE A 85 2.05 -0.93 4.40
N PHE A 86 0.96 -1.54 4.81
CA PHE A 86 0.95 -2.71 5.68
C PHE A 86 0.95 -3.98 4.84
N ALA A 87 1.90 -4.86 5.12
CA ALA A 87 2.08 -6.12 4.42
C ALA A 87 2.08 -7.29 5.40
N ASP A 88 1.36 -8.34 5.06
CA ASP A 88 1.38 -9.61 5.74
C ASP A 88 1.36 -10.75 4.72
N LYS A 89 1.67 -11.96 5.16
CA LYS A 89 1.74 -13.17 4.33
C LYS A 89 0.45 -13.39 3.56
N GLY A 90 0.58 -13.63 2.26
CA GLY A 90 -0.54 -13.95 1.36
C GLY A 90 -1.52 -12.80 1.10
N GLN A 91 -1.20 -11.59 1.55
CA GLN A 91 -2.05 -10.43 1.30
C GLN A 91 -1.70 -9.73 -0.01
N SER A 92 -2.68 -9.02 -0.56
CA SER A 92 -2.51 -8.20 -1.75
C SER A 92 -3.04 -6.79 -1.52
N VAL A 93 -2.27 -5.81 -2.01
CA VAL A 93 -2.61 -4.39 -1.96
C VAL A 93 -2.54 -3.81 -3.37
N GLU A 94 -3.49 -2.96 -3.70
CA GLU A 94 -3.57 -2.24 -4.97
C GLU A 94 -3.51 -0.73 -4.74
N ILE A 95 -2.68 -0.03 -5.53
CA ILE A 95 -2.62 1.43 -5.54
C ILE A 95 -3.06 1.94 -6.90
N LYS A 96 -4.01 2.88 -6.90
CA LYS A 96 -4.53 3.55 -8.11
C LYS A 96 -4.59 5.06 -7.91
N GLY A 97 -4.91 5.78 -8.98
CA GLY A 97 -5.09 7.24 -8.95
C GLY A 97 -3.95 7.99 -9.60
N THR A 98 -3.64 9.15 -9.09
CA THR A 98 -2.56 10.00 -9.59
C THR A 98 -1.40 10.04 -8.60
N ILE A 99 -0.24 10.51 -9.05
CA ILE A 99 0.93 10.65 -8.17
C ILE A 99 0.69 11.62 -7.01
N ASP A 100 -0.24 12.57 -7.18
CA ASP A 100 -0.59 13.55 -6.15
C ASP A 100 -1.74 13.10 -5.25
N ASP A 101 -2.58 12.16 -5.72
CA ASP A 101 -3.71 11.61 -4.96
C ASP A 101 -3.82 10.09 -5.19
N PRO A 102 -2.92 9.31 -4.59
CA PRO A 102 -2.94 7.86 -4.68
C PRO A 102 -4.00 7.26 -3.76
N ILE A 103 -4.73 6.27 -4.28
CA ILE A 103 -5.78 5.54 -3.57
C ILE A 103 -5.29 4.12 -3.27
N ILE A 104 -5.17 3.79 -1.99
CA ILE A 104 -4.73 2.47 -1.52
C ILE A 104 -5.95 1.59 -1.26
N LYS A 105 -5.96 0.38 -1.83
CA LYS A 105 -7.01 -0.64 -1.67
C LYS A 105 -6.39 -1.98 -1.28
N GLY A 106 -7.20 -2.84 -0.68
CA GLY A 106 -6.78 -4.20 -0.31
C GLY A 106 -7.23 -4.55 1.10
N THR A 107 -6.31 -4.73 2.01
CA THR A 107 -6.58 -5.18 3.38
C THR A 107 -7.33 -4.15 4.22
N SER A 108 -7.97 -4.61 5.31
CA SER A 108 -8.63 -3.73 6.28
C SER A 108 -7.70 -2.67 6.86
N GLU A 109 -6.47 -3.08 7.18
CA GLU A 109 -5.45 -2.19 7.75
C GLU A 109 -5.05 -1.07 6.78
N ASN A 110 -4.80 -1.41 5.52
CA ASN A 110 -4.46 -0.42 4.50
C ASN A 110 -5.64 0.52 4.18
N LYS A 111 -6.89 0.02 4.24
CA LYS A 111 -8.08 0.87 4.10
C LYS A 111 -8.22 1.84 5.27
N LEU A 112 -8.04 1.35 6.49
CA LEU A 112 -8.10 2.19 7.69
C LEU A 112 -7.01 3.27 7.64
N LEU A 113 -5.78 2.90 7.27
CA LEU A 113 -4.70 3.86 7.11
C LEU A 113 -5.03 4.94 6.06
N ALA A 114 -5.55 4.54 4.90
CA ALA A 114 -5.96 5.48 3.86
C ALA A 114 -7.03 6.47 4.36
N GLN A 115 -8.02 5.99 5.11
CA GLN A 115 -9.05 6.83 5.73
C GLN A 115 -8.45 7.81 6.76
N ILE A 116 -7.51 7.35 7.57
CA ILE A 116 -6.81 8.22 8.53
C ILE A 116 -6.06 9.32 7.80
N LEU A 117 -5.28 8.97 6.78
CA LEU A 117 -4.49 9.93 6.01
C LEU A 117 -5.39 10.97 5.31
N GLU A 118 -6.53 10.53 4.76
CA GLU A 118 -7.51 11.43 4.15
C GLU A 118 -8.10 12.42 5.15
N HIS A 119 -8.51 11.93 6.33
CA HIS A 119 -9.01 12.81 7.39
C HIS A 119 -7.96 13.80 7.90
N LEU A 120 -6.69 13.42 7.91
CA LEU A 120 -5.62 14.30 8.37
C LEU A 120 -5.34 15.46 7.41
N LYS A 121 -5.65 15.32 6.13
CA LYS A 121 -5.49 16.41 5.14
C LYS A 121 -6.31 17.66 5.47
N GLU A 122 -7.44 17.50 6.14
CA GLU A 122 -8.38 18.58 6.46
C GLU A 122 -8.13 19.20 7.85
N ILE A 123 -7.23 18.62 8.65
CA ILE A 123 -7.02 19.02 10.03
C ILE A 123 -5.83 19.99 10.14
N PRO A 124 -5.97 21.11 10.86
CA PRO A 124 -4.86 21.98 11.18
C PRO A 124 -3.71 21.24 11.87
N GLU A 125 -2.47 21.52 11.47
CA GLU A 125 -1.27 20.81 11.92
C GLU A 125 -1.17 20.68 13.44
N ASN A 126 -1.52 21.73 14.17
CA ASN A 126 -1.51 21.75 15.64
C ASN A 126 -2.51 20.80 16.31
N LEU A 127 -3.50 20.30 15.57
CA LEU A 127 -4.51 19.35 16.05
C LEU A 127 -4.29 17.92 15.57
N ILE A 128 -3.37 17.69 14.63
CA ILE A 128 -3.10 16.37 14.03
C ILE A 128 -2.81 15.36 15.13
N LYS A 129 -1.89 15.66 16.04
CA LYS A 129 -1.50 14.73 17.11
C LYS A 129 -2.71 14.30 17.96
N GLN A 130 -3.53 15.25 18.38
CA GLN A 130 -4.72 14.96 19.20
C GLN A 130 -5.71 14.07 18.45
N LYS A 131 -5.89 14.33 17.15
CA LYS A 131 -6.79 13.54 16.30
C LYS A 131 -6.28 12.13 16.09
N VAL A 132 -4.99 11.97 15.81
CA VAL A 132 -4.34 10.66 15.66
C VAL A 132 -4.46 9.85 16.95
N ASP A 133 -4.17 10.43 18.11
CA ASP A 133 -4.31 9.78 19.41
C ASP A 133 -5.76 9.32 19.65
N SER A 134 -6.75 10.10 19.24
CA SER A 134 -8.16 9.72 19.30
C SER A 134 -8.48 8.52 18.41
N ILE A 135 -7.99 8.51 17.18
CA ILE A 135 -8.20 7.40 16.22
C ILE A 135 -7.55 6.12 16.73
N ILE A 136 -6.33 6.19 17.25
CA ILE A 136 -5.60 5.06 17.84
C ILE A 136 -6.41 4.45 18.99
N ARG A 137 -6.92 5.26 19.90
CA ARG A 137 -7.75 4.79 21.04
C ARG A 137 -9.02 4.10 20.59
N THR A 138 -9.63 4.57 19.50
CA THR A 138 -10.89 4.00 18.97
C THR A 138 -10.65 2.68 18.24
N ASN A 139 -9.46 2.49 17.65
CA ASN A 139 -9.10 1.31 16.86
C ASN A 139 -7.99 0.49 17.55
N ASN A 140 -8.07 0.29 18.85
CA ASN A 140 -7.04 -0.31 19.69
C ASN A 140 -6.63 -1.76 19.32
N GLN A 141 -7.40 -2.42 18.46
CA GLN A 141 -7.13 -3.77 17.95
C GLN A 141 -6.45 -3.77 16.57
N SER A 142 -6.23 -2.61 15.95
CA SER A 142 -5.65 -2.51 14.62
C SER A 142 -4.13 -2.36 14.68
N TYR A 143 -3.43 -2.96 13.73
CA TYR A 143 -1.98 -2.77 13.53
C TYR A 143 -1.61 -1.34 13.13
N THR A 144 -2.56 -0.52 12.66
CA THR A 144 -2.34 0.92 12.44
C THR A 144 -1.84 1.65 13.68
N ASN A 145 -2.12 1.12 14.88
CA ASN A 145 -1.61 1.66 16.14
C ASN A 145 -0.08 1.48 16.32
N LEU A 146 0.52 0.57 15.54
CA LEU A 146 1.97 0.35 15.55
C LEU A 146 2.70 1.37 14.68
N TYR A 147 1.98 2.08 13.82
CA TYR A 147 2.58 3.14 13.01
C TYR A 147 2.85 4.36 13.91
N PRO A 148 4.12 4.71 14.15
CA PRO A 148 4.45 5.81 15.07
C PRO A 148 3.86 7.11 14.54
N THR A 149 3.16 7.84 15.38
CA THR A 149 2.54 9.13 15.06
C THR A 149 3.53 10.19 14.57
N THR A 150 4.81 9.98 14.84
CA THR A 150 5.93 10.81 14.38
C THR A 150 6.36 10.54 12.95
N THR A 151 5.90 9.43 12.36
CA THR A 151 6.29 8.99 11.00
C THR A 151 5.14 9.12 9.99
N LEU A 152 3.96 9.58 10.42
CA LEU A 152 2.88 9.87 9.46
C LEU A 152 3.37 10.99 8.53
N PRO A 153 3.40 10.76 7.20
CA PRO A 153 3.75 11.81 6.27
C PRO A 153 2.74 12.94 6.43
N VAL A 154 3.20 14.08 6.91
CA VAL A 154 2.37 15.29 6.90
C VAL A 154 2.16 15.64 5.43
N PRO A 155 0.93 15.71 4.94
CA PRO A 155 0.68 16.06 3.55
C PRO A 155 1.37 17.38 3.23
N HIS A 156 2.36 17.39 2.34
CA HIS A 156 3.13 18.57 1.94
C HIS A 156 2.30 19.67 1.26
N HIS A 157 0.98 19.53 1.20
CA HIS A 157 0.08 20.51 0.61
C HIS A 157 -0.32 21.67 1.53
N CYS A 158 0.15 21.71 2.78
CA CYS A 158 -0.02 22.92 3.59
C CYS A 158 1.00 23.98 3.16
N LYS A 159 0.85 24.52 1.94
CA LYS A 159 1.45 25.80 1.57
C LYS A 159 0.88 26.85 2.49
N VAL A 160 1.61 27.17 3.54
CA VAL A 160 1.39 28.38 4.33
C VAL A 160 1.34 29.55 3.33
N ARG A 161 0.15 30.11 3.10
CA ARG A 161 0.00 31.42 2.52
C ARG A 161 0.67 32.40 3.51
N GLN A 162 1.94 32.69 3.27
CA GLN A 162 2.55 33.83 3.90
C GLN A 162 1.76 35.06 3.42
N HIS A 163 0.92 35.57 4.28
CA HIS A 163 0.39 36.91 4.12
C HIS A 163 1.60 37.86 4.25
N ALA A 164 2.12 38.28 3.11
CA ALA A 164 2.93 39.47 3.03
C ALA A 164 2.07 40.64 3.55
N ARG A 165 2.34 41.09 4.78
CA ARG A 165 1.93 42.40 5.23
C ARG A 165 2.93 43.39 4.64
N GLY A 166 2.48 44.10 3.57
CA GLY A 166 3.06 45.36 3.18
C GLY A 166 2.55 46.47 4.08
#